data_f811c2d6c9659261d82741cccc3dde0b
#
_entry.id   f811c2d6c9659261d82741cccc3dde0b
#
_cell.length_a   1.000
_cell.length_b   1.000
_cell.length_c   1.000
_cell.angle_alpha   90.00
_cell.angle_beta   90.00
_cell.angle_gamma   90.00
#
_symmetry.space_group_name_H-M   'P 1'
#
loop_
_entity.id
_entity.type
_entity.pdbx_description
1 polymer ?
#
loop_
_entity_poly.entity_id
_entity_poly.type
_entity_poly.pdbx_seq_one_letter_code
_entity_poly.pdbx_strand_id
1 'polypeptide(L)'
;MKVIVDTCIWSLALRRNTQKASYLVDELQELISEVRVQLIGPVRQELLSGIKSKKQFRNLREHLSAFPDLQLESADFELAAEYYNLARAKGIQGSNTDFLICSLSHRHKMPIFTTDKDFVQYKSVFPIKLYVPRLNEKS
;
A
#
# COMPACT_ATOMS: atom_id res chain seq x y z
N MET A 1 -5.46 6.29 13.86
CA MET A 1 -5.49 5.04 13.07
C MET A 1 -4.52 5.15 11.90
N LYS A 2 -3.66 4.18 11.76
CA LYS A 2 -2.70 4.16 10.66
C LYS A 2 -3.31 3.56 9.40
N VAL A 3 -2.75 3.92 8.25
CA VAL A 3 -3.22 3.53 6.93
C VAL A 3 -2.08 2.84 6.19
N ILE A 4 -2.33 1.66 5.65
CA ILE A 4 -1.36 0.98 4.79
C ILE A 4 -1.44 1.64 3.42
N VAL A 5 -0.33 2.20 2.94
CA VAL A 5 -0.29 2.87 1.64
C VAL A 5 0.35 1.93 0.62
N ASP A 6 -0.42 1.60 -0.40
CA ASP A 6 0.04 0.69 -1.45
C ASP A 6 1.06 1.36 -2.37
N THR A 7 1.86 0.55 -3.05
CA THR A 7 2.91 1.00 -3.95
C THR A 7 2.41 2.01 -4.98
N CYS A 8 1.21 1.80 -5.52
CA CYS A 8 0.67 2.68 -6.57
C CYS A 8 0.49 4.12 -6.09
N ILE A 9 0.12 4.34 -4.83
CA ILE A 9 -0.02 5.69 -4.27
C ILE A 9 1.36 6.33 -4.10
N TRP A 10 2.32 5.59 -3.53
CA TRP A 10 3.70 6.08 -3.41
C TRP A 10 4.27 6.45 -4.78
N SER A 11 4.01 5.60 -5.78
CA SER A 11 4.52 5.82 -7.13
C SER A 11 3.96 7.10 -7.74
N LEU A 12 2.68 7.41 -7.49
CA LEU A 12 2.10 8.69 -7.93
C LEU A 12 2.82 9.87 -7.31
N ALA A 13 3.11 9.79 -6.01
CA ALA A 13 3.78 10.88 -5.29
C ALA A 13 5.22 11.08 -5.77
N LEU A 14 5.88 10.02 -6.23
CA LEU A 14 7.28 10.06 -6.67
C LEU A 14 7.42 10.44 -8.15
N ARG A 15 6.34 10.47 -8.91
CA ARG A 15 6.35 10.91 -10.30
C ARG A 15 6.30 12.44 -10.39
N ARG A 16 7.09 12.99 -11.29
CA ARG A 16 6.97 14.38 -11.69
C ARG A 16 5.84 14.43 -12.73
N ASN A 17 4.94 15.40 -12.65
CA ASN A 17 3.88 15.66 -13.64
C ASN A 17 2.65 14.76 -13.55
N THR A 18 2.14 14.52 -12.35
CA THR A 18 0.87 13.80 -12.19
C THR A 18 -0.24 14.76 -11.76
N GLN A 19 -0.70 15.62 -12.67
CA GLN A 19 -1.75 16.56 -12.35
C GLN A 19 -3.10 15.88 -12.12
N LYS A 20 -3.38 14.77 -12.82
CA LYS A 20 -4.68 14.10 -12.75
C LYS A 20 -4.95 13.40 -11.42
N ALA A 21 -3.91 13.09 -10.65
CA ALA A 21 -4.05 12.36 -9.39
C ALA A 21 -3.55 13.20 -8.21
N SER A 22 -3.50 14.53 -8.37
CA SER A 22 -2.93 15.42 -7.35
C SER A 22 -3.65 15.33 -6.02
N TYR A 23 -4.97 15.09 -6.02
CA TYR A 23 -5.72 14.95 -4.78
C TYR A 23 -5.28 13.72 -3.97
N LEU A 24 -4.85 12.65 -4.64
CA LEU A 24 -4.34 11.46 -3.96
C LEU A 24 -2.97 11.72 -3.34
N VAL A 25 -2.11 12.47 -4.05
CA VAL A 25 -0.81 12.87 -3.53
C VAL A 25 -0.99 13.81 -2.35
N ASP A 26 -1.91 14.76 -2.45
CA ASP A 26 -2.22 15.67 -1.36
C ASP A 26 -2.75 14.92 -0.14
N GLU A 27 -3.60 13.92 -0.36
CA GLU A 27 -4.10 13.10 0.74
C GLU A 27 -2.96 12.32 1.40
N LEU A 28 -2.02 11.77 0.61
CA LEU A 28 -0.86 11.09 1.17
C LEU A 28 -0.04 12.05 2.03
N GLN A 29 0.19 13.28 1.55
CA GLN A 29 0.92 14.27 2.32
C GLN A 29 0.24 14.61 3.64
N GLU A 30 -1.11 14.71 3.63
CA GLU A 30 -1.87 14.91 4.86
C GLU A 30 -1.69 13.74 5.82
N LEU A 31 -1.76 12.51 5.32
CA LEU A 31 -1.53 11.33 6.16
C LEU A 31 -0.12 11.29 6.73
N ILE A 32 0.87 11.73 5.96
CA ILE A 32 2.25 11.82 6.43
C ILE A 32 2.35 12.84 7.56
N SER A 33 1.75 14.02 7.40
CA SER A 33 1.80 15.05 8.42
C SER A 33 1.07 14.63 9.69
N GLU A 34 0.06 13.79 9.57
CA GLU A 34 -0.69 13.24 10.70
C GLU A 34 -0.02 12.02 11.34
N VAL A 35 1.13 11.60 10.82
CA VAL A 35 1.87 10.41 11.25
C VAL A 35 0.99 9.15 11.19
N ARG A 36 0.22 9.04 10.11
CA ARG A 36 -0.72 7.93 9.93
C ARG A 36 -0.32 6.95 8.83
N VAL A 37 0.78 7.19 8.13
CA VAL A 37 1.24 6.30 7.07
C VAL A 37 1.96 5.10 7.67
N GLN A 38 1.58 3.90 7.24
CA GLN A 38 2.27 2.68 7.61
C GLN A 38 2.90 2.06 6.37
N LEU A 39 4.22 1.93 6.41
CA LEU A 39 4.98 1.25 5.36
C LEU A 39 5.22 -0.21 5.77
N ILE A 40 5.30 -1.08 4.78
CA ILE A 40 5.65 -2.48 4.98
C ILE A 40 6.85 -2.83 4.09
N GLY A 41 7.65 -3.81 4.52
CA GLY A 41 8.86 -4.21 3.81
C GLY A 41 8.67 -4.50 2.33
N PRO A 42 7.66 -5.31 1.93
CA PRO A 42 7.43 -5.60 0.51
C PRO A 42 7.15 -4.36 -0.35
N VAL A 43 6.42 -3.37 0.18
CA VAL A 43 6.18 -2.12 -0.56
C VAL A 43 7.47 -1.32 -0.68
N ARG A 44 8.25 -1.23 0.40
CA ARG A 44 9.58 -0.58 0.36
C ARG A 44 10.44 -1.22 -0.71
N GLN A 45 10.47 -2.53 -0.76
CA GLN A 45 11.25 -3.27 -1.75
C GLN A 45 10.79 -2.97 -3.16
N GLU A 46 9.48 -2.95 -3.40
CA GLU A 46 8.93 -2.64 -4.73
C GLU A 46 9.30 -1.23 -5.18
N LEU A 47 9.25 -0.27 -4.27
CA LEU A 47 9.58 1.12 -4.59
C LEU A 47 11.05 1.28 -4.97
N LEU A 48 11.94 0.56 -4.33
CA LEU A 48 13.39 0.64 -4.57
C LEU A 48 13.83 -0.22 -5.74
N SER A 49 13.09 -1.28 -6.06
CA SER A 49 13.44 -2.19 -7.13
C SER A 49 13.34 -1.49 -8.48
N GLY A 50 14.33 -1.74 -9.33
CA GLY A 50 14.33 -1.21 -10.69
C GLY A 50 14.90 0.20 -10.81
N ILE A 51 15.29 0.83 -9.72
CA ILE A 51 15.95 2.14 -9.79
C ILE A 51 17.43 1.92 -10.10
N LYS A 52 17.82 2.23 -11.33
CA LYS A 52 19.17 1.95 -11.83
C LYS A 52 20.22 2.94 -11.35
N SER A 53 19.85 4.22 -11.18
CA SER A 53 20.75 5.25 -10.72
C SER A 53 21.05 5.06 -9.24
N LYS A 54 22.33 4.92 -8.89
CA LYS A 54 22.73 4.77 -7.49
C LYS A 54 22.37 6.01 -6.66
N LYS A 55 22.43 7.19 -7.27
CA LYS A 55 22.08 8.44 -6.61
C LYS A 55 20.58 8.49 -6.30
N GLN A 56 19.73 8.14 -7.28
CA GLN A 56 18.29 8.12 -7.08
C GLN A 56 17.89 7.04 -6.06
N PHE A 57 18.54 5.89 -6.09
CA PHE A 57 18.29 4.84 -5.12
C PHE A 57 18.57 5.33 -3.69
N ARG A 58 19.72 5.95 -3.49
CA ARG A 58 20.10 6.48 -2.17
C ARG A 58 19.12 7.55 -1.70
N ASN A 59 18.75 8.46 -2.60
CA ASN A 59 17.82 9.54 -2.26
C ASN A 59 16.46 8.98 -1.82
N LEU A 60 15.94 8.01 -2.56
CA LEU A 60 14.66 7.39 -2.21
C LEU A 60 14.78 6.60 -0.92
N ARG A 61 15.87 5.86 -0.75
CA ARG A 61 16.10 5.11 0.49
C ARG A 61 16.11 6.02 1.71
N GLU A 62 16.79 7.17 1.61
CA GLU A 62 16.82 8.14 2.69
C GLU A 62 15.43 8.73 2.96
N HIS A 63 14.69 9.01 1.90
CA HIS A 63 13.34 9.53 2.02
C HIS A 63 12.44 8.55 2.77
N LEU A 64 12.52 7.28 2.40
CA LEU A 64 11.70 6.23 3.00
C LEU A 64 12.16 5.86 4.42
N SER A 65 13.36 6.25 4.82
CA SER A 65 13.88 5.94 6.15
C SER A 65 13.07 6.61 7.28
N ALA A 66 12.29 7.64 6.95
CA ALA A 66 11.39 8.28 7.90
C ALA A 66 10.19 7.40 8.27
N PHE A 67 9.96 6.32 7.53
CA PHE A 67 8.79 5.45 7.70
C PHE A 67 9.25 4.04 8.10
N PRO A 68 9.22 3.71 9.41
CA PRO A 68 9.60 2.37 9.83
C PRO A 68 8.60 1.33 9.32
N ASP A 69 9.10 0.15 9.01
CA ASP A 69 8.25 -0.95 8.56
C ASP A 69 7.43 -1.51 9.72
N LEU A 70 6.20 -1.95 9.39
CA LEU A 70 5.42 -2.73 10.32
C LEU A 70 6.15 -4.06 10.57
N GLN A 71 6.31 -4.42 11.84
CA GLN A 71 6.93 -5.70 12.17
C GLN A 71 5.95 -6.83 11.89
N LEU A 72 6.34 -7.73 10.98
CA LEU A 72 5.47 -8.81 10.53
C LEU A 72 5.71 -10.07 11.37
N GLU A 73 4.63 -10.81 11.60
CA GLU A 73 4.65 -12.05 12.36
C GLU A 73 4.28 -13.22 11.44
N SER A 74 4.59 -14.44 11.89
CA SER A 74 4.26 -15.64 11.12
C SER A 74 2.77 -15.70 10.78
N ALA A 75 1.91 -15.29 11.72
CA ALA A 75 0.47 -15.33 11.52
C ALA A 75 0.03 -14.40 10.37
N ASP A 76 0.74 -13.31 10.12
CA ASP A 76 0.46 -12.42 8.98
C ASP A 76 0.63 -13.16 7.67
N PHE A 77 1.72 -13.91 7.55
CA PHE A 77 2.04 -14.66 6.33
C PHE A 77 1.13 -15.86 6.16
N GLU A 78 0.79 -16.52 7.25
CA GLU A 78 -0.11 -17.68 7.21
C GLU A 78 -1.50 -17.28 6.72
N LEU A 79 -2.04 -16.17 7.23
CA LEU A 79 -3.33 -15.65 6.78
C LEU A 79 -3.26 -15.20 5.32
N ALA A 80 -2.15 -14.58 4.92
CA ALA A 80 -1.96 -14.18 3.52
C ALA A 80 -2.01 -15.40 2.60
N ALA A 81 -1.40 -16.51 3.00
CA ALA A 81 -1.44 -17.76 2.24
C ALA A 81 -2.85 -18.30 2.15
N GLU A 82 -3.60 -18.28 3.24
CA GLU A 82 -5.02 -18.68 3.23
C GLU A 82 -5.82 -17.82 2.26
N TYR A 83 -5.60 -16.53 2.26
CA TYR A 83 -6.28 -15.60 1.35
C TYR A 83 -5.94 -15.87 -0.10
N TYR A 84 -4.65 -16.16 -0.38
CA TYR A 84 -4.23 -16.56 -1.72
C TYR A 84 -5.02 -17.77 -2.20
N ASN A 85 -5.12 -18.80 -1.36
CA ASN A 85 -5.81 -20.04 -1.70
C ASN A 85 -7.32 -19.83 -1.87
N LEU A 86 -7.94 -19.05 -1.00
CA LEU A 86 -9.36 -18.73 -1.10
C LEU A 86 -9.68 -17.94 -2.37
N ALA A 87 -8.84 -16.98 -2.71
CA ALA A 87 -9.01 -16.18 -3.92
C ALA A 87 -8.91 -17.07 -5.16
N ARG A 88 -7.90 -17.94 -5.21
CA ARG A 88 -7.72 -18.86 -6.34
C ARG A 88 -8.91 -19.79 -6.51
N ALA A 89 -9.47 -20.29 -5.42
CA ALA A 89 -10.65 -21.15 -5.47
C ALA A 89 -11.86 -20.41 -6.05
N LYS A 90 -11.87 -19.10 -5.98
CA LYS A 90 -12.94 -18.26 -6.54
C LYS A 90 -12.58 -17.66 -7.90
N GLY A 91 -11.44 -18.05 -8.47
CA GLY A 91 -10.99 -17.54 -9.76
C GLY A 91 -10.41 -16.13 -9.67
N ILE A 92 -10.07 -15.66 -8.49
CA ILE A 92 -9.49 -14.33 -8.28
C ILE A 92 -7.98 -14.45 -8.23
N GLN A 93 -7.30 -13.67 -9.05
CA GLN A 93 -5.84 -13.65 -9.11
C GLN A 93 -5.29 -12.44 -8.37
N GLY A 94 -4.07 -12.60 -7.85
CA GLY A 94 -3.36 -11.53 -7.18
C GLY A 94 -1.96 -11.99 -6.84
N SER A 95 -1.11 -11.05 -6.43
CA SER A 95 0.26 -11.35 -6.02
C SER A 95 0.30 -11.71 -4.53
N ASN A 96 1.41 -12.32 -4.12
CA ASN A 96 1.66 -12.58 -2.70
C ASN A 96 1.63 -11.27 -1.89
N THR A 97 2.18 -10.19 -2.45
CA THR A 97 2.17 -8.89 -1.79
C THR A 97 0.74 -8.38 -1.59
N ASP A 98 -0.13 -8.53 -2.59
CA ASP A 98 -1.54 -8.11 -2.47
C ASP A 98 -2.23 -8.82 -1.31
N PHE A 99 -2.06 -10.14 -1.23
CA PHE A 99 -2.73 -10.91 -0.17
C PHE A 99 -2.10 -10.68 1.19
N LEU A 100 -0.80 -10.37 1.23
CA LEU A 100 -0.15 -9.94 2.47
C LEU A 100 -0.75 -8.61 2.95
N ILE A 101 -0.94 -7.64 2.05
CA ILE A 101 -1.58 -6.37 2.39
C ILE A 101 -2.98 -6.62 2.94
N CYS A 102 -3.75 -7.50 2.31
CA CYS A 102 -5.09 -7.87 2.79
C CYS A 102 -5.04 -8.48 4.20
N SER A 103 -4.09 -9.37 4.43
CA SER A 103 -3.89 -10.00 5.74
C SER A 103 -3.57 -8.96 6.82
N LEU A 104 -2.66 -8.05 6.50
CA LEU A 104 -2.24 -7.00 7.45
C LEU A 104 -3.40 -6.05 7.75
N SER A 105 -4.18 -5.69 6.73
CA SER A 105 -5.37 -4.86 6.92
C SER A 105 -6.33 -5.51 7.91
N HIS A 106 -6.59 -6.79 7.75
CA HIS A 106 -7.51 -7.53 8.63
C HIS A 106 -6.93 -7.66 10.04
N ARG A 107 -5.69 -8.16 10.16
CA ARG A 107 -5.11 -8.47 11.46
C ARG A 107 -4.79 -7.24 12.30
N HIS A 108 -4.35 -6.16 11.66
CA HIS A 108 -3.95 -4.95 12.35
C HIS A 108 -5.01 -3.84 12.28
N LYS A 109 -6.15 -4.12 11.65
CA LYS A 109 -7.28 -3.21 11.53
C LYS A 109 -6.88 -1.85 10.95
N MET A 110 -6.11 -1.90 9.86
CA MET A 110 -5.69 -0.71 9.13
C MET A 110 -6.31 -0.71 7.74
N PRO A 111 -6.94 0.41 7.34
CA PRO A 111 -7.44 0.51 5.97
C PRO A 111 -6.29 0.59 4.96
N ILE A 112 -6.60 0.25 3.71
CA ILE A 112 -5.63 0.22 2.61
C ILE A 112 -5.89 1.40 1.70
N PHE A 113 -4.87 2.22 1.46
CA PHE A 113 -4.93 3.34 0.52
C PHE A 113 -4.32 2.87 -0.81
N THR A 114 -5.17 2.66 -1.81
CA THR A 114 -4.76 2.12 -3.11
C THR A 114 -5.69 2.63 -4.21
N THR A 115 -5.18 2.68 -5.44
CA THR A 115 -5.98 2.91 -6.64
C THR A 115 -6.14 1.63 -7.45
N ASP A 116 -5.54 0.53 -7.02
CA ASP A 116 -5.62 -0.75 -7.72
C ASP A 116 -7.03 -1.33 -7.54
N LYS A 117 -7.73 -1.47 -8.67
CA LYS A 117 -9.10 -1.97 -8.69
C LYS A 117 -9.23 -3.41 -8.20
N ASP A 118 -8.14 -4.16 -8.22
CA ASP A 118 -8.15 -5.54 -7.74
C ASP A 118 -8.54 -5.60 -6.26
N PHE A 119 -8.22 -4.55 -5.49
CA PHE A 119 -8.58 -4.50 -4.07
C PHE A 119 -10.09 -4.36 -3.84
N VAL A 120 -10.83 -3.81 -4.79
CA VAL A 120 -12.29 -3.80 -4.72
C VAL A 120 -12.81 -5.24 -4.78
N GLN A 121 -12.19 -6.06 -5.64
CA GLN A 121 -12.53 -7.47 -5.75
C GLN A 121 -12.16 -8.22 -4.48
N TYR A 122 -10.97 -7.97 -3.93
CA TYR A 122 -10.55 -8.60 -2.67
C TYR A 122 -11.48 -8.24 -1.51
N LYS A 123 -11.97 -7.01 -1.48
CA LYS A 123 -12.90 -6.55 -0.44
C LYS A 123 -14.20 -7.35 -0.45
N SER A 124 -14.60 -7.87 -1.61
CA SER A 124 -15.82 -8.66 -1.71
C SER A 124 -15.69 -10.05 -1.06
N VAL A 125 -14.47 -10.53 -0.80
CA VAL A 125 -14.23 -11.86 -0.24
C VAL A 125 -13.45 -11.84 1.07
N PHE A 126 -12.78 -10.74 1.40
CA PHE A 126 -11.99 -10.62 2.63
C PHE A 126 -12.47 -9.45 3.48
N PRO A 127 -12.36 -9.54 4.81
CA PRO A 127 -12.78 -8.46 5.71
C PRO A 127 -11.73 -7.35 5.78
N ILE A 128 -11.47 -6.72 4.66
CA ILE A 128 -10.54 -5.59 4.56
C ILE A 128 -11.32 -4.29 4.42
N LYS A 129 -10.67 -3.18 4.73
CA LYS A 129 -11.24 -1.84 4.51
C LYS A 129 -10.35 -1.07 3.55
N LEU A 130 -10.98 -0.38 2.61
CA LEU A 130 -10.27 0.52 1.72
C LEU A 130 -10.37 1.93 2.28
N TYR A 131 -9.23 2.63 2.27
CA TYR A 131 -9.19 4.01 2.74
C TYR A 131 -9.85 4.91 1.71
N VAL A 132 -10.82 5.71 2.15
CA VAL A 132 -11.49 6.67 1.28
C VAL A 132 -10.84 8.04 1.49
N PRO A 133 -10.20 8.61 0.46
CA PRO A 133 -9.58 9.92 0.59
C PRO A 133 -10.60 10.97 1.00
N ARG A 134 -10.21 11.84 1.93
CA ARG A 134 -11.03 12.96 2.38
C ARG A 134 -11.08 14.06 1.31
N LEU A 135 -9.94 14.24 0.63
CA LEU A 135 -9.86 15.12 -0.52
C LEU A 135 -10.41 14.39 -1.74
N ASN A 136 -10.89 15.13 -2.72
CA ASN A 136 -11.44 14.54 -3.93
C ASN A 136 -10.88 15.26 -5.15
N GLU A 137 -11.18 14.70 -6.33
CA GLU A 137 -10.63 15.17 -7.59
C GLU A 137 -10.94 16.64 -7.88
N LYS A 138 -11.98 17.20 -7.25
CA LYS A 138 -12.41 18.59 -7.46
C LYS A 138 -11.85 19.55 -6.40
N SER A 139 -11.12 19.04 -5.46
CA SER A 139 -10.56 19.84 -4.36
C SER A 139 -9.33 20.63 -4.77
#